data_2d4791d587a7a2fd3a7bd335329b32d7
#
_entry.id   2d4791d587a7a2fd3a7bd335329b32d7
#
_cell.length_a   1.000
_cell.length_b   1.000
_cell.length_c   1.000
_cell.angle_alpha   90.00
_cell.angle_beta   90.00
_cell.angle_gamma   90.00
#
_symmetry.space_group_name_H-M   'P 1'
#
loop_
_entity.id
_entity.type
_entity.pdbx_description
1 polymer ?
#
loop_
_entity_poly.entity_id
_entity_poly.type
_entity_poly.pdbx_seq_one_letter_code
_entity_poly.pdbx_strand_id
1 'polypeptide(L)'
;MKKMLFIYNPNAGTGVLKPKLSDVLDIFVKAGYEVTVYPTQCYHDAMAKAESYTESYDVVVCSGGDGTLDEVVTAMARRKDPVPIGYIPTGTTNDFANSLHISKDLLEAADTAANGVPFPCDVGVFNDDYFVYIAAFGLFTDVSYETKQSVKNVLGHLAYVLEGTKRLFNIPSYHIKITHDGETIEDDFVFGILNKIGRA
;
A
#
# COMPACT_ATOMS: atom_id res chain seq x y z
N MET A 1 11.49 24.65 -10.56
CA MET A 1 11.55 23.21 -10.84
C MET A 1 10.63 22.55 -9.86
N LYS A 2 9.80 21.59 -10.29
CA LYS A 2 8.91 20.86 -9.39
C LYS A 2 9.74 19.93 -8.50
N LYS A 3 9.30 19.68 -7.27
CA LYS A 3 9.98 18.79 -6.32
C LYS A 3 9.17 17.51 -6.10
N MET A 4 9.86 16.38 -6.13
CA MET A 4 9.29 15.06 -5.90
C MET A 4 9.99 14.37 -4.74
N LEU A 5 9.20 13.81 -3.80
CA LEU A 5 9.69 12.84 -2.83
C LEU A 5 9.37 11.44 -3.35
N PHE A 6 10.41 10.67 -3.68
CA PHE A 6 10.28 9.29 -4.12
C PHE A 6 10.65 8.32 -3.01
N ILE A 7 9.64 7.69 -2.39
CA ILE A 7 9.78 6.69 -1.33
C ILE A 7 9.62 5.32 -1.95
N TYR A 8 10.54 4.41 -1.72
CA TYR A 8 10.42 3.05 -2.25
C TYR A 8 10.84 1.97 -1.26
N ASN A 9 10.14 0.83 -1.31
CA ASN A 9 10.51 -0.36 -0.56
C ASN A 9 11.46 -1.22 -1.41
N PRO A 10 12.77 -1.29 -1.04
CA PRO A 10 13.76 -2.02 -1.83
C PRO A 10 13.55 -3.54 -1.83
N ASN A 11 12.70 -4.05 -0.93
CA ASN A 11 12.42 -5.47 -0.76
C ASN A 11 11.02 -5.88 -1.25
N ALA A 12 10.26 -4.93 -1.86
CA ALA A 12 8.94 -5.23 -2.39
C ALA A 12 9.00 -6.27 -3.52
N GLY A 13 8.06 -7.22 -3.47
CA GLY A 13 7.97 -8.30 -4.46
C GLY A 13 9.29 -9.07 -4.61
N THR A 14 9.80 -9.11 -5.83
CA THR A 14 11.08 -9.76 -6.16
C THR A 14 12.25 -8.77 -6.32
N GLY A 15 12.09 -7.54 -5.84
CA GLY A 15 13.11 -6.49 -5.94
C GLY A 15 13.26 -5.90 -7.36
N VAL A 16 12.19 -5.91 -8.14
CA VAL A 16 12.17 -5.49 -9.56
C VAL A 16 12.58 -4.04 -9.79
N LEU A 17 12.43 -3.17 -8.78
CA LEU A 17 12.80 -1.76 -8.89
C LEU A 17 14.31 -1.56 -8.92
N LYS A 18 15.09 -2.33 -8.12
CA LYS A 18 16.54 -2.10 -7.98
C LYS A 18 17.30 -2.01 -9.30
N PRO A 19 17.17 -2.96 -10.23
CA PRO A 19 17.88 -2.89 -11.51
C PRO A 19 17.35 -1.80 -12.46
N LYS A 20 16.18 -1.23 -12.20
CA LYS A 20 15.51 -0.21 -13.02
C LYS A 20 15.46 1.17 -12.38
N LEU A 21 16.07 1.34 -11.21
CA LEU A 21 15.98 2.58 -10.45
C LEU A 21 16.47 3.79 -11.25
N SER A 22 17.57 3.66 -11.97
CA SER A 22 18.12 4.74 -12.80
C SER A 22 17.18 5.12 -13.94
N ASP A 23 16.50 4.15 -14.56
CA ASP A 23 15.55 4.40 -15.65
C ASP A 23 14.31 5.17 -15.12
N VAL A 24 13.82 4.78 -13.91
CA VAL A 24 12.72 5.47 -13.24
C VAL A 24 13.10 6.90 -12.88
N LEU A 25 14.29 7.14 -12.34
CA LEU A 25 14.78 8.48 -12.00
C LEU A 25 14.96 9.35 -13.26
N ASP A 26 15.41 8.77 -14.35
CA ASP A 26 15.52 9.48 -15.63
C ASP A 26 14.17 9.99 -16.15
N ILE A 27 13.11 9.16 -16.00
CA ILE A 27 11.73 9.57 -16.31
C ILE A 27 11.33 10.79 -15.46
N PHE A 28 11.55 10.75 -14.16
CA PHE A 28 11.17 11.83 -13.25
C PHE A 28 11.92 13.14 -13.56
N VAL A 29 13.22 13.04 -13.82
CA VAL A 29 14.03 14.21 -14.19
C VAL A 29 13.60 14.79 -15.54
N LYS A 30 13.30 13.95 -16.54
CA LYS A 30 12.76 14.38 -17.84
C LYS A 30 11.37 15.02 -17.71
N ALA A 31 10.57 14.62 -16.74
CA ALA A 31 9.29 15.26 -16.41
C ALA A 31 9.45 16.59 -15.65
N GLY A 32 10.68 17.03 -15.38
CA GLY A 32 11.01 18.34 -14.80
C GLY A 32 11.04 18.36 -13.27
N TYR A 33 11.18 17.20 -12.63
CA TYR A 33 11.28 17.10 -11.18
C TYR A 33 12.72 17.10 -10.66
N GLU A 34 12.94 17.81 -9.56
CA GLU A 34 14.04 17.57 -8.64
C GLU A 34 13.60 16.47 -7.67
N VAL A 35 14.34 15.35 -7.63
CA VAL A 35 13.89 14.15 -6.97
C VAL A 35 14.69 13.88 -5.70
N THR A 36 14.01 13.86 -4.55
CA THR A 36 14.55 13.32 -3.30
C THR A 36 14.19 11.85 -3.19
N VAL A 37 15.18 10.97 -3.13
CA VAL A 37 14.97 9.52 -3.11
C VAL A 37 15.15 8.97 -1.71
N TYR A 38 14.19 8.16 -1.25
CA TYR A 38 14.22 7.55 0.07
C TYR A 38 13.89 6.04 0.02
N PRO A 39 14.88 5.16 0.21
CA PRO A 39 14.67 3.72 0.39
C PRO A 39 14.20 3.43 1.82
N THR A 40 13.08 2.75 1.99
CA THR A 40 12.60 2.35 3.32
C THR A 40 13.50 1.28 3.94
N GLN A 41 13.66 1.34 5.27
CA GLN A 41 14.56 0.45 6.02
C GLN A 41 13.80 -0.55 6.89
N CYS A 42 12.56 -0.23 7.29
CA CYS A 42 11.75 -1.08 8.16
C CYS A 42 10.25 -0.82 7.94
N TYR A 43 9.43 -1.52 8.68
CA TYR A 43 7.99 -1.32 8.71
C TYR A 43 7.64 0.07 9.27
N HIS A 44 6.63 0.73 8.72
CA HIS A 44 6.20 2.11 8.98
C HIS A 44 7.19 3.21 8.58
N ASP A 45 8.30 2.89 7.94
CA ASP A 45 9.30 3.87 7.55
C ASP A 45 8.81 4.78 6.40
N ALA A 46 7.99 4.24 5.48
CA ALA A 46 7.36 5.04 4.43
C ALA A 46 6.40 6.08 5.02
N MET A 47 5.59 5.70 6.01
CA MET A 47 4.69 6.60 6.71
C MET A 47 5.46 7.68 7.45
N ALA A 48 6.45 7.30 8.27
CA ALA A 48 7.28 8.25 9.03
C ALA A 48 7.98 9.27 8.11
N LYS A 49 8.52 8.81 6.97
CA LYS A 49 9.15 9.71 5.99
C LYS A 49 8.14 10.63 5.34
N ALA A 50 6.98 10.14 4.96
CA ALA A 50 5.93 10.92 4.34
C ALA A 50 5.26 11.93 5.31
N GLU A 51 5.21 11.63 6.61
CA GLU A 51 4.74 12.57 7.64
C GLU A 51 5.76 13.65 7.97
N SER A 52 7.04 13.31 8.00
CA SER A 52 8.11 14.14 8.60
C SER A 52 8.80 15.10 7.65
N TYR A 53 8.51 15.08 6.34
CA TYR A 53 9.17 16.01 5.44
C TYR A 53 8.77 17.47 5.74
N THR A 54 9.76 18.35 5.76
CA THR A 54 9.57 19.79 6.01
C THR A 54 9.71 20.63 4.74
N GLU A 55 10.28 20.05 3.69
CA GLU A 55 10.41 20.69 2.39
C GLU A 55 9.06 20.68 1.66
N SER A 56 8.83 21.65 0.79
CA SER A 56 7.67 21.64 -0.10
C SER A 56 7.91 20.70 -1.26
N TYR A 57 7.11 19.64 -1.33
CA TYR A 57 7.05 18.77 -2.51
C TYR A 57 5.75 19.03 -3.28
N ASP A 58 5.80 18.88 -4.60
CA ASP A 58 4.62 18.97 -5.47
C ASP A 58 3.91 17.61 -5.60
N VAL A 59 4.65 16.52 -5.35
CA VAL A 59 4.15 15.14 -5.40
C VAL A 59 4.99 14.24 -4.51
N VAL A 60 4.34 13.25 -3.90
CA VAL A 60 5.00 12.10 -3.28
C VAL A 60 4.76 10.89 -4.16
N VAL A 61 5.82 10.25 -4.64
CA VAL A 61 5.71 8.99 -5.38
C VAL A 61 6.14 7.86 -4.48
N CYS A 62 5.32 6.80 -4.37
CA CYS A 62 5.71 5.60 -3.65
C CYS A 62 5.84 4.40 -4.59
N SER A 63 6.84 3.56 -4.34
CA SER A 63 7.00 2.27 -5.00
C SER A 63 7.08 1.15 -3.98
N GLY A 64 6.16 0.20 -4.09
CA GLY A 64 6.02 -0.91 -3.16
C GLY A 64 4.79 -1.75 -3.46
N GLY A 65 4.36 -2.55 -2.49
CA GLY A 65 3.05 -3.20 -2.49
C GLY A 65 1.97 -2.34 -1.84
N ASP A 66 0.77 -2.91 -1.71
CA ASP A 66 -0.39 -2.22 -1.11
C ASP A 66 -0.08 -1.68 0.29
N GLY A 67 0.67 -2.42 1.13
CA GLY A 67 1.06 -1.95 2.46
C GLY A 67 1.96 -0.70 2.45
N THR A 68 2.88 -0.58 1.48
CA THR A 68 3.70 0.64 1.34
C THR A 68 2.84 1.82 0.89
N LEU A 69 1.86 1.56 0.03
CA LEU A 69 0.90 2.57 -0.40
C LEU A 69 0.04 3.03 0.77
N ASP A 70 -0.52 2.11 1.56
CA ASP A 70 -1.34 2.45 2.74
C ASP A 70 -0.57 3.31 3.76
N GLU A 71 0.72 3.02 3.98
CA GLU A 71 1.59 3.85 4.83
C GLU A 71 1.67 5.29 4.31
N VAL A 72 1.91 5.48 3.02
CA VAL A 72 2.00 6.82 2.41
C VAL A 72 0.66 7.53 2.39
N VAL A 73 -0.42 6.82 2.09
CA VAL A 73 -1.80 7.38 2.11
C VAL A 73 -2.18 7.81 3.52
N THR A 74 -1.90 7.00 4.53
CA THR A 74 -2.14 7.34 5.94
C THR A 74 -1.39 8.62 6.32
N ALA A 75 -0.10 8.72 5.95
CA ALA A 75 0.69 9.92 6.18
C ALA A 75 0.08 11.15 5.50
N MET A 76 -0.30 11.05 4.23
CA MET A 76 -0.90 12.16 3.49
C MET A 76 -2.26 12.57 4.06
N ALA A 77 -3.10 11.61 4.47
CA ALA A 77 -4.41 11.89 5.07
C ALA A 77 -4.31 12.63 6.42
N ARG A 78 -3.22 12.43 7.16
CA ARG A 78 -2.95 13.11 8.44
C ARG A 78 -2.32 14.49 8.27
N ARG A 79 -1.78 14.81 7.11
CA ARG A 79 -1.14 16.11 6.86
C ARG A 79 -2.17 17.22 6.66
N LYS A 80 -1.77 18.43 7.07
CA LYS A 80 -2.56 19.67 6.81
C LYS A 80 -2.45 20.14 5.36
N ASP A 81 -1.34 19.77 4.71
CA ASP A 81 -0.93 20.16 3.36
C ASP A 81 -0.62 18.90 2.52
N PRO A 82 -1.62 18.04 2.27
CA PRO A 82 -1.39 16.84 1.46
C PRO A 82 -1.09 17.21 0.01
N VAL A 83 -0.20 16.44 -0.60
CA VAL A 83 0.12 16.55 -2.02
C VAL A 83 -0.34 15.28 -2.76
N PRO A 84 -0.50 15.33 -4.08
CA PRO A 84 -0.84 14.14 -4.87
C PRO A 84 0.14 12.99 -4.63
N ILE A 85 -0.38 11.76 -4.68
CA ILE A 85 0.40 10.53 -4.56
C ILE A 85 0.51 9.89 -5.93
N GLY A 86 1.74 9.64 -6.40
CA GLY A 86 2.02 8.73 -7.51
C GLY A 86 2.29 7.32 -6.98
N TYR A 87 1.83 6.29 -7.68
CA TYR A 87 2.05 4.90 -7.25
C TYR A 87 2.68 4.05 -8.34
N ILE A 88 3.78 3.38 -8.00
CA ILE A 88 4.48 2.40 -8.83
C ILE A 88 4.36 1.03 -8.16
N PRO A 89 3.49 0.14 -8.65
CA PRO A 89 3.23 -1.15 -8.03
C PRO A 89 4.42 -2.10 -8.24
N THR A 90 5.10 -2.46 -7.15
CA THR A 90 6.22 -3.41 -7.17
C THR A 90 6.05 -4.55 -6.17
N GLY A 91 4.91 -4.62 -5.49
CA GLY A 91 4.55 -5.72 -4.60
C GLY A 91 4.13 -6.98 -5.35
N THR A 92 3.69 -7.99 -4.60
CA THR A 92 3.28 -9.29 -5.16
C THR A 92 1.88 -9.23 -5.75
N THR A 93 0.93 -8.58 -5.09
CA THR A 93 -0.50 -8.59 -5.45
C THR A 93 -0.91 -7.27 -6.12
N ASN A 94 -0.66 -6.14 -5.45
CA ASN A 94 -0.95 -4.79 -5.93
C ASN A 94 -2.43 -4.61 -6.33
N ASP A 95 -3.34 -4.97 -5.41
CA ASP A 95 -4.78 -4.99 -5.67
C ASP A 95 -5.33 -3.61 -6.02
N PHE A 96 -4.86 -2.57 -5.33
CA PHE A 96 -5.25 -1.20 -5.63
C PHE A 96 -4.81 -0.77 -7.04
N ALA A 97 -3.58 -1.09 -7.45
CA ALA A 97 -3.10 -0.79 -8.79
C ALA A 97 -3.93 -1.52 -9.87
N ASN A 98 -4.31 -2.78 -9.60
CA ASN A 98 -5.17 -3.54 -10.51
C ASN A 98 -6.55 -2.89 -10.65
N SER A 99 -7.15 -2.38 -9.56
CA SER A 99 -8.47 -1.73 -9.57
C SER A 99 -8.46 -0.40 -10.32
N LEU A 100 -7.33 0.31 -10.34
CA LEU A 100 -7.12 1.56 -11.07
C LEU A 100 -6.54 1.36 -12.48
N HIS A 101 -6.32 0.12 -12.90
CA HIS A 101 -5.69 -0.19 -14.18
C HIS A 101 -4.31 0.45 -14.36
N ILE A 102 -3.56 0.67 -13.27
CA ILE A 102 -2.17 1.11 -13.32
C ILE A 102 -1.33 0.01 -13.98
N SER A 103 -0.48 0.41 -14.93
CA SER A 103 0.34 -0.55 -15.68
C SER A 103 1.22 -1.38 -14.75
N LYS A 104 1.37 -2.67 -15.09
CA LYS A 104 2.33 -3.58 -14.46
C LYS A 104 3.76 -3.37 -14.99
N ASP A 105 3.92 -2.68 -16.11
CA ASP A 105 5.22 -2.23 -16.55
C ASP A 105 5.70 -1.09 -15.66
N LEU A 106 6.88 -1.27 -15.11
CA LEU A 106 7.44 -0.37 -14.11
C LEU A 106 7.71 1.04 -14.68
N LEU A 107 8.14 1.13 -15.92
CA LEU A 107 8.49 2.41 -16.54
C LEU A 107 7.23 3.17 -16.98
N GLU A 108 6.22 2.46 -17.47
CA GLU A 108 4.90 3.05 -17.76
C GLU A 108 4.23 3.55 -16.47
N ALA A 109 4.31 2.78 -15.37
CA ALA A 109 3.79 3.22 -14.08
C ALA A 109 4.56 4.44 -13.55
N ALA A 110 5.87 4.51 -13.75
CA ALA A 110 6.69 5.66 -13.38
C ALA A 110 6.34 6.91 -14.21
N ASP A 111 6.12 6.75 -15.50
CA ASP A 111 5.66 7.84 -16.38
C ASP A 111 4.28 8.35 -15.94
N THR A 112 3.35 7.45 -15.65
CA THR A 112 2.02 7.79 -15.11
C THR A 112 2.13 8.55 -13.79
N ALA A 113 3.00 8.12 -12.89
CA ALA A 113 3.22 8.79 -11.60
C ALA A 113 3.80 10.21 -11.75
N ALA A 114 4.60 10.45 -12.80
CA ALA A 114 5.25 11.75 -13.06
C ALA A 114 4.38 12.69 -13.87
N ASN A 115 3.70 12.18 -14.89
CA ASN A 115 3.02 12.98 -15.93
C ASN A 115 1.49 12.82 -15.94
N GLY A 116 0.96 11.90 -15.16
CA GLY A 116 -0.48 11.65 -15.07
C GLY A 116 -1.26 12.82 -14.46
N VAL A 117 -2.56 12.80 -14.65
CA VAL A 117 -3.47 13.79 -14.05
C VAL A 117 -3.98 13.25 -12.72
N PRO A 118 -3.75 13.94 -11.59
CA PRO A 118 -4.30 13.52 -10.31
C PRO A 118 -5.83 13.50 -10.34
N PHE A 119 -6.41 12.47 -9.74
CA PHE A 119 -7.84 12.39 -9.54
C PHE A 119 -8.16 12.07 -8.07
N PRO A 120 -9.29 12.54 -7.55
CA PRO A 120 -9.67 12.25 -6.17
C PRO A 120 -10.03 10.77 -6.02
N CYS A 121 -9.49 10.16 -4.99
CA CYS A 121 -9.75 8.78 -4.64
C CYS A 121 -10.22 8.72 -3.18
N ASP A 122 -11.35 8.06 -2.93
CA ASP A 122 -11.81 7.85 -1.57
C ASP A 122 -10.87 6.89 -0.83
N VAL A 123 -10.69 7.12 0.45
CA VAL A 123 -9.97 6.22 1.35
C VAL A 123 -10.89 5.74 2.46
N GLY A 124 -10.71 4.50 2.89
CA GLY A 124 -11.41 3.97 4.05
C GLY A 124 -10.65 4.33 5.33
N VAL A 125 -11.38 4.43 6.44
CA VAL A 125 -10.81 4.61 7.78
C VAL A 125 -11.21 3.41 8.62
N PHE A 126 -10.25 2.80 9.28
CA PHE A 126 -10.47 1.72 10.24
C PHE A 126 -9.69 2.03 11.50
N ASN A 127 -10.40 2.44 12.56
CA ASN A 127 -9.84 3.07 13.74
C ASN A 127 -9.01 4.33 13.36
N ASP A 128 -7.70 4.31 13.61
CA ASP A 128 -6.81 5.43 13.36
C ASP A 128 -5.99 5.29 12.06
N ASP A 129 -6.20 4.20 11.30
CA ASP A 129 -5.47 3.92 10.07
C ASP A 129 -6.36 4.12 8.84
N TYR A 130 -5.71 4.49 7.74
CA TYR A 130 -6.35 4.66 6.43
C TYR A 130 -5.99 3.48 5.52
N PHE A 131 -6.94 3.06 4.71
CA PHE A 131 -6.71 2.01 3.71
C PHE A 131 -7.33 2.37 2.36
N VAL A 132 -6.69 1.94 1.27
CA VAL A 132 -7.13 2.27 -0.10
C VAL A 132 -7.97 1.18 -0.74
N TYR A 133 -7.87 -0.06 -0.27
CA TYR A 133 -8.53 -1.21 -0.90
C TYR A 133 -9.37 -2.00 0.08
N ILE A 134 -8.76 -2.63 1.08
CA ILE A 134 -9.41 -3.50 2.03
C ILE A 134 -8.77 -3.44 3.41
N ALA A 135 -9.60 -3.43 4.46
CA ALA A 135 -9.19 -3.75 5.82
C ALA A 135 -9.87 -5.06 6.25
N ALA A 136 -9.12 -5.95 6.88
CA ALA A 136 -9.62 -7.25 7.30
C ALA A 136 -9.06 -7.64 8.68
N PHE A 137 -9.85 -8.37 9.44
CA PHE A 137 -9.42 -8.93 10.72
C PHE A 137 -9.90 -10.37 10.88
N GLY A 138 -9.23 -11.13 11.74
CA GLY A 138 -9.63 -12.47 12.16
C GLY A 138 -9.06 -13.59 11.31
N LEU A 139 -9.84 -14.66 11.12
CA LEU A 139 -9.39 -15.89 10.48
C LEU A 139 -8.81 -15.62 9.08
N PHE A 140 -7.66 -16.22 8.79
CA PHE A 140 -6.85 -16.09 7.58
C PHE A 140 -6.05 -14.79 7.44
N THR A 141 -6.24 -13.76 8.27
CA THR A 141 -5.41 -12.55 8.18
C THR A 141 -4.00 -12.80 8.68
N ASP A 142 -3.81 -13.57 9.75
CA ASP A 142 -2.51 -13.93 10.32
C ASP A 142 -1.62 -14.70 9.33
N VAL A 143 -2.22 -15.57 8.50
CA VAL A 143 -1.49 -16.34 7.49
C VAL A 143 -0.75 -15.43 6.51
N SER A 144 -1.31 -14.26 6.22
CA SER A 144 -0.69 -13.29 5.32
C SER A 144 0.52 -12.59 5.93
N TYR A 145 0.53 -12.37 7.26
CA TYR A 145 1.62 -11.66 7.94
C TYR A 145 2.74 -12.58 8.42
N GLU A 146 2.42 -13.78 8.92
CA GLU A 146 3.40 -14.71 9.48
C GLU A 146 4.18 -15.51 8.43
N THR A 147 3.63 -15.69 7.23
CA THR A 147 4.30 -16.46 6.18
C THR A 147 5.51 -15.69 5.64
N LYS A 148 6.72 -16.22 5.86
CA LYS A 148 7.96 -15.62 5.36
C LYS A 148 7.88 -15.41 3.84
N GLN A 149 8.37 -14.27 3.36
CA GLN A 149 8.39 -13.93 1.93
C GLN A 149 8.98 -15.03 1.04
N SER A 150 9.99 -15.76 1.54
CA SER A 150 10.60 -16.90 0.86
C SER A 150 9.61 -18.06 0.63
N VAL A 151 8.71 -18.32 1.58
CA VAL A 151 7.71 -19.40 1.48
C VAL A 151 6.59 -19.00 0.54
N LYS A 152 6.17 -17.72 0.55
CA LYS A 152 5.19 -17.17 -0.39
C LYS A 152 5.66 -17.32 -1.85
N ASN A 153 6.95 -17.12 -2.10
CA ASN A 153 7.52 -17.17 -3.45
C ASN A 153 7.71 -18.60 -3.99
N VAL A 154 7.88 -19.60 -3.10
CA VAL A 154 8.18 -20.99 -3.50
C VAL A 154 6.95 -21.87 -3.56
N LEU A 155 6.01 -21.72 -2.64
CA LEU A 155 4.86 -22.62 -2.47
C LEU A 155 3.52 -22.01 -2.90
N GLY A 156 3.46 -20.72 -3.20
CA GLY A 156 2.26 -20.06 -3.69
C GLY A 156 0.99 -20.39 -2.87
N HIS A 157 -0.12 -20.64 -3.56
CA HIS A 157 -1.40 -20.97 -2.95
C HIS A 157 -1.39 -22.22 -2.05
N LEU A 158 -0.50 -23.17 -2.30
CA LEU A 158 -0.46 -24.43 -1.53
C LEU A 158 -0.01 -24.23 -0.08
N ALA A 159 0.91 -23.28 0.17
CA ALA A 159 1.36 -22.96 1.52
C ALA A 159 0.22 -22.34 2.34
N TYR A 160 -0.59 -21.50 1.74
CA TYR A 160 -1.76 -20.90 2.38
C TYR A 160 -2.81 -21.96 2.74
N VAL A 161 -3.03 -22.94 1.88
CA VAL A 161 -3.99 -24.03 2.11
C VAL A 161 -3.51 -24.95 3.25
N LEU A 162 -2.23 -25.32 3.27
CA LEU A 162 -1.67 -26.21 4.30
C LEU A 162 -1.58 -25.54 5.68
N GLU A 163 -1.28 -24.26 5.75
CA GLU A 163 -1.26 -23.51 7.01
C GLU A 163 -2.68 -23.24 7.52
N GLY A 164 -3.61 -22.93 6.59
CA GLY A 164 -5.03 -22.76 6.89
C GLY A 164 -5.69 -24.02 7.45
N THR A 165 -5.35 -25.22 6.96
CA THR A 165 -5.92 -26.47 7.46
C THR A 165 -5.50 -26.79 8.89
N LYS A 166 -4.29 -26.44 9.32
CA LYS A 166 -3.86 -26.62 10.73
C LYS A 166 -4.63 -25.72 11.69
N ARG A 167 -5.06 -24.54 11.26
CA ARG A 167 -5.79 -23.55 12.08
C ARG A 167 -7.30 -23.78 12.12
N LEU A 168 -7.86 -24.59 11.22
CA LEU A 168 -9.29 -24.96 11.22
C LEU A 168 -9.74 -25.72 12.50
N PHE A 169 -8.78 -26.27 13.27
CA PHE A 169 -9.08 -26.97 14.51
C PHE A 169 -9.16 -26.06 15.76
N ASN A 170 -8.82 -24.77 15.62
CA ASN A 170 -8.92 -23.81 16.73
C ASN A 170 -9.22 -22.42 16.16
N ILE A 171 -10.47 -22.21 15.79
CA ILE A 171 -10.93 -20.94 15.17
C ILE A 171 -11.13 -19.91 16.30
N PRO A 172 -10.30 -18.86 16.39
CA PRO A 172 -10.54 -17.79 17.35
C PRO A 172 -11.76 -16.97 16.94
N SER A 173 -12.60 -16.63 17.90
CA SER A 173 -13.61 -15.59 17.75
C SER A 173 -13.16 -14.31 18.48
N TYR A 174 -13.57 -13.19 17.95
CA TYR A 174 -13.25 -11.87 18.47
C TYR A 174 -14.54 -11.16 18.84
N HIS A 175 -14.71 -10.80 20.12
CA HIS A 175 -15.83 -9.98 20.55
C HIS A 175 -15.60 -8.55 20.09
N ILE A 176 -16.39 -8.08 19.13
CA ILE A 176 -16.15 -6.80 18.47
C ILE A 176 -17.45 -6.01 18.42
N LYS A 177 -17.32 -4.73 18.72
CA LYS A 177 -18.35 -3.72 18.54
C LYS A 177 -18.04 -2.91 17.29
N ILE A 178 -18.93 -2.98 16.30
CA ILE A 178 -18.82 -2.25 15.03
C ILE A 178 -19.89 -1.15 15.01
N THR A 179 -19.46 0.09 14.80
CA THR A 179 -20.39 1.20 14.61
C THR A 179 -20.20 1.76 13.19
N HIS A 180 -21.28 1.80 12.41
CA HIS A 180 -21.28 2.36 11.05
C HIS A 180 -22.63 3.03 10.78
N ASP A 181 -22.62 4.12 10.07
CA ASP A 181 -23.83 4.87 9.65
C ASP A 181 -24.85 5.12 10.78
N GLY A 182 -24.40 5.23 12.02
CA GLY A 182 -25.23 5.41 13.22
C GLY A 182 -25.82 4.14 13.80
N GLU A 183 -25.59 2.99 13.20
CA GLU A 183 -25.94 1.67 13.72
C GLU A 183 -24.76 1.03 14.45
N THR A 184 -25.08 0.20 15.45
CA THR A 184 -24.07 -0.53 16.21
C THR A 184 -24.42 -2.01 16.25
N ILE A 185 -23.45 -2.84 15.88
CA ILE A 185 -23.51 -4.30 15.98
C ILE A 185 -22.43 -4.73 16.98
N GLU A 186 -22.79 -5.59 17.93
CA GLU A 186 -21.87 -6.13 18.92
C GLU A 186 -22.10 -7.64 19.00
N ASP A 187 -21.09 -8.42 18.61
CA ASP A 187 -21.18 -9.87 18.53
C ASP A 187 -19.77 -10.50 18.49
N ASP A 188 -19.73 -11.84 18.50
CA ASP A 188 -18.51 -12.63 18.33
C ASP A 188 -18.28 -12.93 16.85
N PHE A 189 -17.22 -12.35 16.29
CA PHE A 189 -16.85 -12.48 14.87
C PHE A 189 -15.64 -13.40 14.71
N VAL A 190 -15.70 -14.28 13.72
CA VAL A 190 -14.57 -15.12 13.31
C VAL A 190 -13.65 -14.36 12.34
N PHE A 191 -14.23 -13.55 11.47
CA PHE A 191 -13.51 -12.66 10.56
C PHE A 191 -14.41 -11.49 10.16
N GLY A 192 -13.79 -10.41 9.71
CA GLY A 192 -14.48 -9.29 9.10
C GLY A 192 -13.64 -8.70 7.97
N ILE A 193 -14.34 -8.20 6.98
CA ILE A 193 -13.75 -7.55 5.81
C ILE A 193 -14.48 -6.23 5.57
N LEU A 194 -13.74 -5.15 5.56
CA LEU A 194 -14.19 -3.83 5.15
C LEU A 194 -13.66 -3.56 3.75
N ASN A 195 -14.56 -3.47 2.79
CA ASN A 195 -14.21 -3.11 1.42
C ASN A 195 -14.54 -1.64 1.17
N LYS A 196 -13.61 -0.93 0.57
CA LYS A 196 -13.90 0.34 -0.03
C LYS A 196 -14.70 0.09 -1.32
N ILE A 197 -16.01 0.33 -1.28
CA ILE A 197 -16.90 0.30 -2.45
C ILE A 197 -17.10 1.75 -2.88
N GLY A 198 -16.37 2.21 -3.88
CA GLY A 198 -16.50 3.55 -4.40
C GLY A 198 -15.68 3.69 -5.68
N ARG A 199 -15.96 4.72 -6.47
CA ARG A 199 -15.17 4.99 -7.67
C ARG A 199 -13.71 5.22 -7.27
N ALA A 200 -12.85 4.34 -7.75
CA ALA A 200 -11.48 4.73 -7.98
C ALA A 200 -11.50 5.68 -9.16
#